data_bad803ce54af19413e7857574ba97c66
#
_entry.id   bad803ce54af19413e7857574ba97c66
#
_cell.length_a   1.000
_cell.length_b   1.000
_cell.length_c   1.000
_cell.angle_alpha   90.00
_cell.angle_beta   90.00
_cell.angle_gamma   90.00
#
_symmetry.space_group_name_H-M   'P 1'
#
loop_
_entity.id
_entity.type
_entity.pdbx_description
1 polymer ?
#
loop_
_entity_poly.entity_id
_entity_poly.type
_entity_poly.pdbx_seq_one_letter_code
_entity_poly.pdbx_strand_id
1 'polypeptide(L)'
;MRHRQPLSRIRARPGETAQISLYAERPLSRSVKIASVVGARPQFIKAAPVSREIRQHNEEILVHTGQHYDENMSDVFFEVLDMPRPDYNLGVGSASHARQTAEMMRGLEDVFEREKPDLVLVYGDTNSTLAGALVAAKMGRPLGHVEAGLRSFNRSMPEEINRVVSDHLASLLFCPTQTAVDNLAKEGISRGVHLVGDVMYDVALQSAQAARSRNILTRIGLRKGEYVLVTLHRPSNVDDQDVLAGIVHALARSNRTVVFPVHPRTRKNLETFGLWEELWAKVKAIEPVDYLDFIALLMGASKVVTDSGGVQKEAYFFGVPCITLRDETEWIETVEDGWNALVGSEPEDILDALEKFNPAGTKSKSFGDGHAAEKIARILDKFV
;
A
#
# COMPACT_ATOMS: atom_id res chain seq x y z
N MET A 1 -48.76 56.14 17.41
CA MET A 1 -47.71 56.93 18.07
C MET A 1 -46.91 56.04 19.00
N ARG A 2 -45.71 55.64 18.59
CA ARG A 2 -44.69 55.03 19.49
C ARG A 2 -43.32 55.51 19.00
N HIS A 3 -42.64 56.23 19.87
CA HIS A 3 -41.36 56.91 19.69
C HIS A 3 -40.23 55.92 19.41
N ARG A 4 -39.43 56.22 18.38
CA ARG A 4 -38.10 55.68 18.15
C ARG A 4 -37.08 56.52 18.89
N GLN A 5 -36.26 55.91 19.75
CA GLN A 5 -35.05 56.54 20.27
C GLN A 5 -33.85 56.24 19.36
N PRO A 6 -32.90 57.16 19.22
CA PRO A 6 -31.76 57.02 18.31
C PRO A 6 -30.59 56.30 19.03
N LEU A 7 -29.91 55.41 18.26
CA LEU A 7 -28.67 54.74 18.64
C LEU A 7 -27.52 55.72 18.76
N SER A 8 -26.90 55.82 19.93
CA SER A 8 -25.69 56.60 20.22
C SER A 8 -24.45 55.91 19.54
N ARG A 9 -23.69 56.70 18.79
CA ARG A 9 -22.40 56.37 18.20
C ARG A 9 -21.35 56.26 19.32
N ILE A 10 -20.74 55.06 19.49
CA ILE A 10 -19.52 54.89 20.28
C ILE A 10 -18.33 55.13 19.35
N ARG A 11 -17.53 56.17 19.65
CA ARG A 11 -16.25 56.50 18.99
C ARG A 11 -15.19 55.53 19.56
N ALA A 12 -14.52 54.74 18.66
CA ALA A 12 -13.34 54.00 19.00
C ALA A 12 -12.12 54.90 19.11
N ARG A 13 -11.25 54.66 20.11
CA ARG A 13 -9.95 55.33 20.28
C ARG A 13 -8.93 54.63 19.35
N PRO A 14 -7.94 55.34 18.77
CA PRO A 14 -6.91 54.73 17.95
C PRO A 14 -5.82 54.19 18.88
N GLY A 15 -5.48 52.87 18.72
CA GLY A 15 -4.27 52.31 19.29
C GLY A 15 -4.33 50.89 19.89
N GLU A 16 -5.35 50.07 19.66
CA GLU A 16 -5.32 48.67 20.02
C GLU A 16 -5.67 47.77 18.83
N THR A 17 -4.63 47.13 18.26
CA THR A 17 -4.78 46.05 17.29
C THR A 17 -5.34 44.83 18.01
N ALA A 18 -6.66 44.72 18.09
CA ALA A 18 -7.34 43.52 18.47
C ALA A 18 -7.12 42.47 17.37
N GLN A 19 -6.27 41.47 17.62
CA GLN A 19 -6.29 40.23 16.86
C GLN A 19 -7.66 39.57 17.04
N ILE A 20 -8.54 39.80 16.09
CA ILE A 20 -9.78 39.06 15.97
C ILE A 20 -9.39 37.65 15.55
N SER A 21 -9.40 36.73 16.49
CA SER A 21 -9.35 35.28 16.24
C SER A 21 -10.60 34.92 15.42
N LEU A 22 -10.42 34.79 14.11
CA LEU A 22 -11.41 34.22 13.19
C LEU A 22 -11.38 32.68 13.27
N TYR A 23 -11.54 32.14 14.45
CA TYR A 23 -12.07 30.79 14.60
C TYR A 23 -13.60 30.89 14.68
N ALA A 24 -14.23 31.11 13.53
CA ALA A 24 -15.62 30.77 13.38
C ALA A 24 -15.73 29.26 13.58
N GLU A 25 -16.42 28.83 14.64
CA GLU A 25 -16.87 27.44 14.80
C GLU A 25 -17.61 27.08 13.51
N ARG A 26 -16.99 26.17 12.70
CA ARG A 26 -17.70 25.57 11.55
C ARG A 26 -18.92 24.85 12.10
N PRO A 27 -20.08 24.94 11.46
CA PRO A 27 -21.20 24.05 11.80
C PRO A 27 -20.64 22.63 11.67
N LEU A 28 -20.90 21.78 12.68
CA LEU A 28 -20.56 20.36 12.69
C LEU A 28 -21.05 19.78 11.36
N SER A 29 -20.13 19.46 10.43
CA SER A 29 -20.47 18.80 9.18
C SER A 29 -21.16 17.48 9.53
N ARG A 30 -22.25 17.17 8.83
CA ARG A 30 -22.92 15.88 8.98
C ARG A 30 -21.87 14.77 8.81
N SER A 31 -21.80 13.84 9.78
CA SER A 31 -20.96 12.66 9.65
C SER A 31 -21.31 11.90 8.37
N VAL A 32 -20.32 11.60 7.55
CA VAL A 32 -20.47 10.85 6.29
C VAL A 32 -20.41 9.35 6.60
N LYS A 33 -21.31 8.56 6.03
CA LYS A 33 -21.29 7.11 6.14
C LYS A 33 -20.50 6.51 4.97
N ILE A 34 -19.35 5.93 5.25
CA ILE A 34 -18.40 5.43 4.25
C ILE A 34 -18.32 3.90 4.33
N ALA A 35 -18.52 3.21 3.21
CA ALA A 35 -18.28 1.77 3.09
C ALA A 35 -16.87 1.53 2.53
N SER A 36 -15.94 1.07 3.36
CA SER A 36 -14.60 0.68 2.96
C SER A 36 -14.57 -0.80 2.58
N VAL A 37 -14.17 -1.12 1.33
CA VAL A 37 -14.14 -2.49 0.80
C VAL A 37 -12.72 -3.00 0.71
N VAL A 38 -12.43 -4.12 1.38
CA VAL A 38 -11.15 -4.80 1.40
C VAL A 38 -11.34 -6.30 1.23
N GLY A 39 -10.31 -7.03 0.74
CA GLY A 39 -10.46 -8.47 0.53
C GLY A 39 -9.15 -9.23 0.52
N ALA A 40 -8.02 -8.55 0.38
CA ALA A 40 -6.70 -9.15 0.33
C ALA A 40 -5.75 -8.42 1.30
N ARG A 41 -4.74 -9.14 1.80
CA ARG A 41 -3.77 -8.61 2.77
C ARG A 41 -3.22 -7.22 2.43
N PRO A 42 -2.78 -6.92 1.20
CA PRO A 42 -2.27 -5.60 0.86
C PRO A 42 -3.30 -4.48 1.02
N GLN A 43 -4.60 -4.79 0.86
CA GLN A 43 -5.67 -3.81 1.03
C GLN A 43 -5.88 -3.46 2.51
N PHE A 44 -5.81 -4.45 3.40
CA PHE A 44 -5.90 -4.19 4.85
C PHE A 44 -4.77 -3.28 5.34
N ILE A 45 -3.54 -3.51 4.85
CA ILE A 45 -2.39 -2.66 5.18
C ILE A 45 -2.67 -1.21 4.78
N LYS A 46 -3.18 -0.99 3.57
CA LYS A 46 -3.49 0.35 3.05
C LYS A 46 -4.69 0.98 3.76
N ALA A 47 -5.70 0.18 4.08
CA ALA A 47 -6.91 0.65 4.73
C ALA A 47 -6.69 1.05 6.19
N ALA A 48 -5.79 0.42 6.92
CA ALA A 48 -5.59 0.65 8.34
C ALA A 48 -5.35 2.14 8.72
N PRO A 49 -4.38 2.86 8.13
CA PRO A 49 -4.19 4.27 8.43
C PRO A 49 -5.39 5.13 7.99
N VAL A 50 -6.00 4.81 6.85
CA VAL A 50 -7.14 5.55 6.31
C VAL A 50 -8.39 5.35 7.18
N SER A 51 -8.67 4.11 7.59
CA SER A 51 -9.78 3.76 8.50
C SER A 51 -9.68 4.53 9.82
N ARG A 52 -8.47 4.59 10.42
CA ARG A 52 -8.25 5.33 11.66
C ARG A 52 -8.56 6.82 11.51
N GLU A 53 -8.14 7.45 10.42
CA GLU A 53 -8.42 8.86 10.16
C GLU A 53 -9.91 9.11 9.84
N ILE A 54 -10.55 8.24 9.06
CA ILE A 54 -11.98 8.33 8.75
C ILE A 54 -12.82 8.28 10.03
N ARG A 55 -12.54 7.31 10.90
CA ARG A 55 -13.33 7.07 12.13
C ARG A 55 -13.24 8.19 13.19
N GLN A 56 -12.35 9.16 13.00
CA GLN A 56 -12.30 10.33 13.89
C GLN A 56 -13.53 11.24 13.73
N HIS A 57 -14.09 11.33 12.50
CA HIS A 57 -15.13 12.28 12.16
C HIS A 57 -16.31 11.69 11.39
N ASN A 58 -16.18 10.46 10.87
CA ASN A 58 -17.13 9.79 9.99
C ASN A 58 -17.51 8.40 10.50
N GLU A 59 -18.65 7.89 10.04
CA GLU A 59 -19.07 6.52 10.26
C GLU A 59 -18.47 5.63 9.16
N GLU A 60 -17.60 4.70 9.53
CA GLU A 60 -17.04 3.73 8.59
C GLU A 60 -17.67 2.37 8.79
N ILE A 61 -18.07 1.74 7.68
CA ILE A 61 -18.46 0.34 7.58
C ILE A 61 -17.36 -0.39 6.81
N LEU A 62 -16.62 -1.24 7.50
CA LEU A 62 -15.55 -2.02 6.91
C LEU A 62 -16.09 -3.37 6.42
N VAL A 63 -16.04 -3.59 5.09
CA VAL A 63 -16.51 -4.80 4.44
C VAL A 63 -15.34 -5.63 3.94
N HIS A 64 -15.15 -6.82 4.52
CA HIS A 64 -14.20 -7.82 4.05
C HIS A 64 -14.89 -8.74 3.04
N THR A 65 -14.39 -8.79 1.80
CA THR A 65 -14.98 -9.66 0.76
C THR A 65 -14.61 -11.13 0.93
N GLY A 66 -13.51 -11.44 1.62
CA GLY A 66 -13.02 -12.81 1.78
C GLY A 66 -12.19 -13.31 0.58
N GLN A 67 -11.61 -12.42 -0.25
CA GLN A 67 -10.82 -12.80 -1.43
C GLN A 67 -9.63 -13.72 -1.09
N HIS A 68 -8.94 -13.44 0.01
CA HIS A 68 -7.91 -14.30 0.59
C HIS A 68 -8.35 -14.68 2.00
N TYR A 69 -8.66 -15.95 2.17
CA TYR A 69 -9.01 -16.53 3.46
C TYR A 69 -7.75 -17.20 4.04
N ASP A 70 -7.11 -16.53 4.99
CA ASP A 70 -6.06 -17.12 5.80
C ASP A 70 -6.43 -16.91 7.27
N GLU A 71 -6.88 -17.98 7.94
CA GLU A 71 -7.29 -17.94 9.36
C GLU A 71 -6.17 -17.44 10.29
N ASN A 72 -4.92 -17.64 9.90
CA ASN A 72 -3.75 -17.19 10.67
C ASN A 72 -3.37 -15.72 10.40
N MET A 73 -3.95 -15.07 9.38
CA MET A 73 -3.68 -13.66 9.05
C MET A 73 -4.53 -12.68 9.86
N SER A 74 -5.66 -13.11 10.43
CA SER A 74 -6.69 -12.17 10.88
C SER A 74 -6.34 -11.44 12.18
N ASP A 75 -5.99 -12.14 13.24
CA ASP A 75 -5.92 -11.52 14.57
C ASP A 75 -4.61 -10.73 14.80
N VAL A 76 -3.46 -11.32 14.51
CA VAL A 76 -2.15 -10.64 14.67
C VAL A 76 -2.04 -9.43 13.74
N PHE A 77 -2.64 -9.52 12.56
CA PHE A 77 -2.58 -8.45 11.57
C PHE A 77 -3.44 -7.24 11.97
N PHE A 78 -4.65 -7.47 12.48
CA PHE A 78 -5.53 -6.42 12.99
C PHE A 78 -4.94 -5.77 14.25
N GLU A 79 -4.32 -6.54 15.13
CA GLU A 79 -3.65 -6.03 16.34
C GLU A 79 -2.42 -5.17 16.02
N VAL A 80 -1.56 -5.62 15.09
CA VAL A 80 -0.32 -4.91 14.72
C VAL A 80 -0.59 -3.58 14.02
N LEU A 81 -1.63 -3.52 13.19
CA LEU A 81 -1.99 -2.31 12.43
C LEU A 81 -3.03 -1.44 13.15
N ASP A 82 -3.48 -1.85 14.35
CA ASP A 82 -4.57 -1.19 15.07
C ASP A 82 -5.81 -0.98 14.18
N MET A 83 -6.11 -2.01 13.36
CA MET A 83 -7.22 -1.96 12.42
C MET A 83 -8.48 -2.54 13.07
N PRO A 84 -9.64 -1.87 12.95
CA PRO A 84 -10.90 -2.41 13.45
C PRO A 84 -11.26 -3.72 12.74
N ARG A 85 -11.96 -4.61 13.44
CA ARG A 85 -12.52 -5.80 12.81
C ARG A 85 -13.55 -5.40 11.76
N PRO A 86 -13.65 -6.12 10.63
CA PRO A 86 -14.68 -5.88 9.63
C PRO A 86 -16.09 -5.99 10.23
N ASP A 87 -16.96 -5.05 9.87
CA ASP A 87 -18.37 -5.09 10.23
C ASP A 87 -19.11 -6.20 9.44
N TYR A 88 -18.63 -6.47 8.22
CA TYR A 88 -19.12 -7.54 7.35
C TYR A 88 -17.98 -8.38 6.80
N ASN A 89 -18.18 -9.71 6.77
CA ASN A 89 -17.31 -10.65 6.05
C ASN A 89 -18.16 -11.48 5.10
N LEU A 90 -17.94 -11.30 3.78
CA LEU A 90 -18.70 -11.98 2.75
C LEU A 90 -18.26 -13.43 2.54
N GLY A 91 -17.06 -13.81 2.97
CA GLY A 91 -16.56 -15.18 2.92
C GLY A 91 -16.38 -15.72 1.50
N VAL A 92 -16.16 -14.87 0.49
CA VAL A 92 -15.97 -15.28 -0.91
C VAL A 92 -14.56 -15.84 -1.06
N GLY A 93 -14.40 -17.14 -1.00
CA GLY A 93 -13.12 -17.82 -1.12
C GLY A 93 -12.49 -17.76 -2.53
N SER A 94 -11.47 -18.60 -2.76
CA SER A 94 -10.78 -18.69 -4.06
C SER A 94 -11.69 -19.28 -5.15
N ALA A 95 -11.75 -18.60 -6.30
CA ALA A 95 -12.45 -19.04 -7.51
C ALA A 95 -11.74 -18.45 -8.74
N SER A 96 -12.27 -18.71 -9.97
CA SER A 96 -11.82 -17.94 -11.14
C SER A 96 -12.17 -16.47 -10.96
N HIS A 97 -11.37 -15.56 -11.54
CA HIS A 97 -11.56 -14.11 -11.37
C HIS A 97 -13.00 -13.66 -11.61
N ALA A 98 -13.62 -14.13 -12.70
CA ALA A 98 -15.01 -13.75 -13.02
C ALA A 98 -16.03 -14.22 -11.97
N ARG A 99 -15.93 -15.49 -11.52
CA ARG A 99 -16.83 -16.04 -10.50
C ARG A 99 -16.63 -15.35 -9.16
N GLN A 100 -15.39 -15.18 -8.75
CA GLN A 100 -15.03 -14.50 -7.50
C GLN A 100 -15.57 -13.07 -7.49
N THR A 101 -15.34 -12.28 -8.55
CA THR A 101 -15.86 -10.93 -8.68
C THR A 101 -17.39 -10.89 -8.62
N ALA A 102 -18.08 -11.83 -9.31
CA ALA A 102 -19.54 -11.89 -9.31
C ALA A 102 -20.13 -12.16 -7.91
N GLU A 103 -19.56 -13.10 -7.16
CA GLU A 103 -20.03 -13.37 -5.79
C GLU A 103 -19.75 -12.21 -4.83
N MET A 104 -18.59 -11.54 -4.98
CA MET A 104 -18.32 -10.32 -4.23
C MET A 104 -19.34 -9.22 -4.55
N MET A 105 -19.66 -9.01 -5.82
CA MET A 105 -20.66 -8.01 -6.23
C MET A 105 -22.03 -8.27 -5.58
N ARG A 106 -22.50 -9.52 -5.56
CA ARG A 106 -23.77 -9.86 -4.91
C ARG A 106 -23.78 -9.53 -3.42
N GLY A 107 -22.74 -9.95 -2.70
CA GLY A 107 -22.65 -9.68 -1.27
C GLY A 107 -22.49 -8.19 -0.95
N LEU A 108 -21.76 -7.44 -1.79
CA LEU A 108 -21.60 -5.99 -1.63
C LEU A 108 -22.91 -5.24 -1.91
N GLU A 109 -23.68 -5.66 -2.91
CA GLU A 109 -25.00 -5.09 -3.20
C GLU A 109 -25.93 -5.21 -1.99
N ASP A 110 -26.04 -6.41 -1.38
CA ASP A 110 -26.84 -6.64 -0.17
C ASP A 110 -26.40 -5.74 1.00
N VAL A 111 -25.09 -5.57 1.20
CA VAL A 111 -24.56 -4.69 2.25
C VAL A 111 -24.89 -3.22 1.95
N PHE A 112 -24.68 -2.75 0.72
CA PHE A 112 -24.92 -1.35 0.36
C PHE A 112 -26.41 -0.98 0.35
N GLU A 113 -27.31 -1.92 0.03
CA GLU A 113 -28.76 -1.73 0.17
C GLU A 113 -29.18 -1.55 1.64
N ARG A 114 -28.58 -2.34 2.54
CA ARG A 114 -28.87 -2.28 3.97
C ARG A 114 -28.30 -1.02 4.62
N GLU A 115 -27.02 -0.76 4.38
CA GLU A 115 -26.27 0.28 5.07
C GLU A 115 -26.44 1.67 4.46
N LYS A 116 -26.77 1.74 3.17
CA LYS A 116 -26.97 2.97 2.39
C LYS A 116 -25.81 3.98 2.56
N PRO A 117 -24.56 3.55 2.30
CA PRO A 117 -23.42 4.44 2.47
C PRO A 117 -23.55 5.69 1.58
N ASP A 118 -23.08 6.82 2.09
CA ASP A 118 -23.00 8.06 1.33
C ASP A 118 -21.86 8.00 0.28
N LEU A 119 -20.81 7.20 0.58
CA LEU A 119 -19.65 6.98 -0.29
C LEU A 119 -19.10 5.56 -0.11
N VAL A 120 -18.61 4.97 -1.19
CA VAL A 120 -17.84 3.71 -1.17
C VAL A 120 -16.37 4.01 -1.39
N LEU A 121 -15.49 3.39 -0.60
CA LEU A 121 -14.04 3.52 -0.71
C LEU A 121 -13.43 2.17 -1.04
N VAL A 122 -12.62 2.12 -2.11
CA VAL A 122 -11.90 0.92 -2.55
C VAL A 122 -10.39 1.18 -2.57
N TYR A 123 -9.59 0.10 -2.50
CA TYR A 123 -8.14 0.18 -2.33
C TYR A 123 -7.41 -0.68 -3.36
N GLY A 124 -6.41 -0.13 -4.04
CA GLY A 124 -5.53 -0.87 -4.96
C GLY A 124 -6.28 -1.47 -6.15
N ASP A 125 -5.97 -2.72 -6.51
CA ASP A 125 -6.29 -3.29 -7.83
C ASP A 125 -6.78 -4.75 -7.81
N THR A 126 -7.30 -5.22 -6.69
CA THR A 126 -7.79 -6.60 -6.56
C THR A 126 -9.21 -6.79 -7.15
N ASN A 127 -9.69 -8.03 -7.22
CA ASN A 127 -11.07 -8.30 -7.60
C ASN A 127 -12.08 -7.64 -6.65
N SER A 128 -11.72 -7.47 -5.38
CA SER A 128 -12.54 -6.75 -4.38
C SER A 128 -12.69 -5.27 -4.74
N THR A 129 -11.61 -4.64 -5.24
CA THR A 129 -11.63 -3.26 -5.75
C THR A 129 -12.59 -3.11 -6.91
N LEU A 130 -12.46 -4.00 -7.92
CA LEU A 130 -13.33 -4.00 -9.10
C LEU A 130 -14.78 -4.24 -8.70
N ALA A 131 -15.07 -5.23 -7.86
CA ALA A 131 -16.42 -5.55 -7.40
C ALA A 131 -17.06 -4.35 -6.68
N GLY A 132 -16.34 -3.74 -5.72
CA GLY A 132 -16.80 -2.55 -5.00
C GLY A 132 -17.08 -1.37 -5.93
N ALA A 133 -16.18 -1.12 -6.88
CA ALA A 133 -16.33 -0.05 -7.86
C ALA A 133 -17.56 -0.23 -8.76
N LEU A 134 -17.76 -1.44 -9.29
CA LEU A 134 -18.91 -1.75 -10.15
C LEU A 134 -20.23 -1.63 -9.39
N VAL A 135 -20.32 -2.16 -8.17
CA VAL A 135 -21.56 -2.09 -7.37
C VAL A 135 -21.85 -0.65 -7.00
N ALA A 136 -20.87 0.12 -6.51
CA ALA A 136 -21.05 1.52 -6.19
C ALA A 136 -21.59 2.33 -7.39
N ALA A 137 -20.97 2.18 -8.55
CA ALA A 137 -21.37 2.85 -9.77
C ALA A 137 -22.80 2.46 -10.23
N LYS A 138 -23.15 1.16 -10.18
CA LYS A 138 -24.49 0.66 -10.55
C LYS A 138 -25.59 1.13 -9.60
N MET A 139 -25.27 1.28 -8.32
CA MET A 139 -26.20 1.81 -7.31
C MET A 139 -26.21 3.35 -7.22
N GLY A 140 -25.47 4.06 -8.08
CA GLY A 140 -25.37 5.52 -8.08
C GLY A 140 -24.73 6.08 -6.81
N ARG A 141 -23.82 5.32 -6.18
CA ARG A 141 -23.06 5.77 -5.01
C ARG A 141 -21.73 6.38 -5.46
N PRO A 142 -21.33 7.53 -4.90
CA PRO A 142 -19.99 8.07 -5.10
C PRO A 142 -18.93 7.04 -4.73
N LEU A 143 -17.86 6.98 -5.53
CA LEU A 143 -16.75 6.05 -5.35
C LEU A 143 -15.45 6.82 -5.14
N GLY A 144 -14.71 6.49 -4.09
CA GLY A 144 -13.33 6.87 -3.89
C GLY A 144 -12.38 5.69 -4.15
N HIS A 145 -11.28 5.94 -4.85
CA HIS A 145 -10.26 4.92 -5.12
C HIS A 145 -8.92 5.35 -4.53
N VAL A 146 -8.43 4.61 -3.54
CA VAL A 146 -7.11 4.80 -2.92
C VAL A 146 -6.05 4.01 -3.70
N GLU A 147 -4.95 4.65 -4.04
CA GLU A 147 -3.90 4.15 -4.94
C GLU A 147 -4.36 4.15 -6.41
N ALA A 148 -5.06 5.21 -6.81
CA ALA A 148 -5.56 5.42 -8.17
C ALA A 148 -4.44 5.87 -9.12
N GLY A 149 -4.63 5.63 -10.42
CA GLY A 149 -3.77 6.13 -11.50
C GLY A 149 -2.50 5.34 -11.78
N LEU A 150 -2.25 4.24 -11.05
CA LEU A 150 -1.14 3.35 -11.36
C LEU A 150 -1.40 2.59 -12.67
N ARG A 151 -0.36 2.40 -13.49
CA ARG A 151 -0.43 1.65 -14.75
C ARG A 151 0.81 0.79 -14.95
N SER A 152 0.60 -0.50 -15.26
CA SER A 152 1.63 -1.39 -15.79
C SER A 152 1.62 -1.42 -17.32
N PHE A 153 0.52 -0.95 -17.93
CA PHE A 153 0.24 -1.03 -19.36
C PHE A 153 0.18 -2.47 -19.91
N ASN A 154 0.21 -3.46 -19.03
CA ASN A 154 0.13 -4.88 -19.38
C ASN A 154 -1.29 -5.41 -19.13
N ARG A 155 -2.14 -5.39 -20.15
CA ARG A 155 -3.53 -5.85 -20.08
C ARG A 155 -3.72 -7.36 -19.90
N SER A 156 -2.64 -8.15 -19.94
CA SER A 156 -2.72 -9.57 -19.56
C SER A 156 -2.81 -9.76 -18.03
N MET A 157 -2.47 -8.73 -17.27
CA MET A 157 -2.60 -8.73 -15.82
C MET A 157 -4.02 -8.39 -15.39
N PRO A 158 -4.70 -9.25 -14.60
CA PRO A 158 -6.02 -8.96 -14.06
C PRO A 158 -6.07 -7.67 -13.25
N GLU A 159 -5.00 -7.36 -12.53
CA GLU A 159 -4.84 -6.15 -11.71
C GLU A 159 -4.89 -4.88 -12.56
N GLU A 160 -4.30 -4.91 -13.77
CA GLU A 160 -4.34 -3.76 -14.68
C GLU A 160 -5.77 -3.48 -15.15
N ILE A 161 -6.52 -4.52 -15.46
CA ILE A 161 -7.93 -4.38 -15.82
C ILE A 161 -8.73 -3.78 -14.65
N ASN A 162 -8.51 -4.31 -13.45
CA ASN A 162 -9.22 -3.87 -12.25
C ASN A 162 -8.99 -2.38 -11.97
N ARG A 163 -7.72 -1.92 -12.01
CA ARG A 163 -7.39 -0.51 -11.69
C ARG A 163 -7.94 0.46 -12.75
N VAL A 164 -7.80 0.13 -14.02
CA VAL A 164 -8.31 0.98 -15.10
C VAL A 164 -9.83 1.14 -14.98
N VAL A 165 -10.58 0.05 -14.80
CA VAL A 165 -12.03 0.13 -14.66
C VAL A 165 -12.44 0.90 -13.41
N SER A 166 -11.78 0.65 -12.27
CA SER A 166 -12.08 1.33 -11.00
C SER A 166 -11.83 2.84 -11.09
N ASP A 167 -10.70 3.25 -11.70
CA ASP A 167 -10.38 4.67 -11.92
C ASP A 167 -11.43 5.38 -12.77
N HIS A 168 -11.90 4.76 -13.86
CA HIS A 168 -12.92 5.34 -14.73
C HIS A 168 -14.31 5.46 -14.08
N LEU A 169 -14.58 4.70 -13.02
CA LEU A 169 -15.83 4.76 -12.26
C LEU A 169 -15.74 5.68 -11.05
N ALA A 170 -14.54 6.03 -10.60
CA ALA A 170 -14.33 6.77 -9.37
C ALA A 170 -14.64 8.27 -9.52
N SER A 171 -15.29 8.83 -8.50
CA SER A 171 -15.53 10.28 -8.34
C SER A 171 -14.38 10.96 -7.62
N LEU A 172 -13.66 10.23 -6.77
CA LEU A 172 -12.46 10.68 -6.05
C LEU A 172 -11.33 9.69 -6.32
N LEU A 173 -10.20 10.20 -6.81
CA LEU A 173 -9.03 9.42 -7.17
C LEU A 173 -7.84 9.90 -6.33
N PHE A 174 -7.43 9.08 -5.37
CA PHE A 174 -6.34 9.40 -4.46
C PHE A 174 -5.04 8.82 -4.99
N CYS A 175 -4.26 9.65 -5.67
CA CYS A 175 -3.04 9.27 -6.37
C CYS A 175 -1.84 9.26 -5.42
N PRO A 176 -1.01 8.20 -5.45
CA PRO A 176 0.20 8.12 -4.63
C PRO A 176 1.34 8.99 -5.15
N THR A 177 1.45 9.19 -6.47
CA THR A 177 2.56 9.90 -7.12
C THR A 177 2.07 10.82 -8.23
N GLN A 178 2.94 11.71 -8.70
CA GLN A 178 2.65 12.57 -9.86
C GLN A 178 2.46 11.74 -11.13
N THR A 179 3.24 10.66 -11.30
CA THR A 179 3.09 9.71 -12.41
C THR A 179 1.67 9.15 -12.49
N ALA A 180 1.06 8.83 -11.36
CA ALA A 180 -0.32 8.35 -11.29
C ALA A 180 -1.31 9.43 -11.78
N VAL A 181 -1.12 10.69 -11.38
CA VAL A 181 -1.91 11.84 -11.87
C VAL A 181 -1.77 12.00 -13.38
N ASP A 182 -0.54 11.91 -13.90
CA ASP A 182 -0.24 12.08 -15.31
C ASP A 182 -0.84 10.94 -16.16
N ASN A 183 -0.88 9.71 -15.64
CA ASN A 183 -1.53 8.58 -16.30
C ASN A 183 -3.04 8.81 -16.43
N LEU A 184 -3.71 9.26 -15.37
CA LEU A 184 -5.13 9.61 -15.41
C LEU A 184 -5.41 10.73 -16.41
N ALA A 185 -4.56 11.75 -16.44
CA ALA A 185 -4.70 12.86 -17.39
C ALA A 185 -4.58 12.38 -18.86
N LYS A 186 -3.67 11.43 -19.16
CA LYS A 186 -3.55 10.81 -20.50
C LYS A 186 -4.81 10.04 -20.90
N GLU A 187 -5.56 9.52 -19.94
CA GLU A 187 -6.83 8.84 -20.15
C GLU A 187 -8.05 9.78 -20.13
N GLY A 188 -7.82 11.11 -20.03
CA GLY A 188 -8.86 12.13 -20.00
C GLY A 188 -9.54 12.32 -18.66
N ILE A 189 -9.01 11.72 -17.59
CA ILE A 189 -9.53 11.83 -16.22
C ILE A 189 -8.80 12.98 -15.51
N SER A 190 -9.50 14.10 -15.27
CA SER A 190 -8.94 15.27 -14.60
C SER A 190 -9.75 15.74 -13.39
N ARG A 191 -11.00 15.28 -13.25
CA ARG A 191 -11.87 15.66 -12.15
C ARG A 191 -11.73 14.68 -11.00
N GLY A 192 -11.77 15.18 -9.77
CA GLY A 192 -11.68 14.35 -8.56
C GLY A 192 -10.30 13.72 -8.35
N VAL A 193 -9.27 14.14 -9.09
CA VAL A 193 -7.90 13.64 -8.96
C VAL A 193 -7.17 14.42 -7.87
N HIS A 194 -6.64 13.71 -6.88
CA HIS A 194 -5.96 14.28 -5.73
C HIS A 194 -4.60 13.60 -5.52
N LEU A 195 -3.52 14.35 -5.62
CA LEU A 195 -2.18 13.89 -5.24
C LEU A 195 -2.07 13.93 -3.71
N VAL A 196 -2.19 12.79 -3.06
CA VAL A 196 -2.19 12.67 -1.60
C VAL A 196 -0.89 12.10 -1.04
N GLY A 197 -0.14 11.38 -1.87
CA GLY A 197 0.99 10.56 -1.45
C GLY A 197 0.57 9.08 -1.26
N ASP A 198 1.53 8.25 -0.91
CA ASP A 198 1.33 6.81 -0.77
C ASP A 198 0.97 6.44 0.68
N VAL A 199 -0.21 5.87 0.89
CA VAL A 199 -0.64 5.38 2.21
C VAL A 199 0.28 4.29 2.77
N MET A 200 1.02 3.57 1.92
CA MET A 200 2.05 2.62 2.36
C MET A 200 3.24 3.33 3.01
N TYR A 201 3.49 4.60 2.66
CA TYR A 201 4.50 5.39 3.34
C TYR A 201 4.07 5.73 4.77
N ASP A 202 2.81 6.06 4.98
CA ASP A 202 2.24 6.27 6.33
C ASP A 202 2.40 5.00 7.17
N VAL A 203 2.05 3.83 6.61
CA VAL A 203 2.22 2.52 7.27
C VAL A 203 3.69 2.24 7.57
N ALA A 204 4.59 2.49 6.62
CA ALA A 204 6.02 2.25 6.80
C ALA A 204 6.59 3.07 7.95
N LEU A 205 6.23 4.37 8.06
CA LEU A 205 6.69 5.23 9.15
C LEU A 205 6.20 4.75 10.53
N GLN A 206 4.92 4.34 10.62
CA GLN A 206 4.37 3.78 11.85
C GLN A 206 5.03 2.45 12.22
N SER A 207 5.15 1.56 11.23
CA SER A 207 5.77 0.25 11.42
C SER A 207 7.25 0.36 11.79
N ALA A 208 7.97 1.37 11.25
CA ALA A 208 9.36 1.62 11.61
C ALA A 208 9.55 1.90 13.10
N GLN A 209 8.62 2.66 13.71
CA GLN A 209 8.68 2.92 15.15
C GLN A 209 8.50 1.64 15.97
N ALA A 210 7.51 0.83 15.64
CA ALA A 210 7.26 -0.46 16.29
C ALA A 210 8.39 -1.48 16.02
N ALA A 211 8.92 -1.51 14.80
CA ALA A 211 10.01 -2.40 14.40
C ALA A 211 11.34 -2.11 15.13
N ARG A 212 11.58 -0.86 15.56
CA ARG A 212 12.79 -0.51 16.34
C ARG A 212 12.90 -1.24 17.67
N SER A 213 11.76 -1.64 18.27
CA SER A 213 11.73 -2.43 19.50
C SER A 213 11.98 -3.92 19.27
N ARG A 214 11.98 -4.37 18.01
CA ARG A 214 12.23 -5.77 17.66
C ARG A 214 13.72 -6.12 17.78
N ASN A 215 14.01 -7.24 18.38
CA ASN A 215 15.39 -7.74 18.58
C ASN A 215 15.78 -8.82 17.58
N ILE A 216 15.11 -8.89 16.41
CA ILE A 216 15.30 -9.93 15.40
C ILE A 216 16.76 -10.03 14.96
N LEU A 217 17.45 -8.90 14.72
CA LEU A 217 18.85 -8.91 14.31
C LEU A 217 19.73 -9.63 15.34
N THR A 218 19.59 -9.29 16.63
CA THR A 218 20.32 -9.93 17.71
C THR A 218 19.95 -11.41 17.82
N ARG A 219 18.68 -11.75 17.72
CA ARG A 219 18.16 -13.14 17.81
C ARG A 219 18.77 -14.05 16.74
N ILE A 220 19.00 -13.51 15.54
CA ILE A 220 19.61 -14.28 14.44
C ILE A 220 21.08 -13.94 14.19
N GLY A 221 21.72 -13.19 15.09
CA GLY A 221 23.16 -12.91 15.05
C GLY A 221 23.61 -12.04 13.89
N LEU A 222 22.81 -11.01 13.54
CA LEU A 222 23.13 -10.03 12.49
C LEU A 222 23.50 -8.67 13.08
N ARG A 223 24.30 -7.93 12.30
CA ARG A 223 24.58 -6.52 12.57
C ARG A 223 24.01 -5.65 11.46
N LYS A 224 23.54 -4.46 11.86
CA LYS A 224 23.00 -3.49 10.91
C LYS A 224 24.06 -3.09 9.87
N GLY A 225 23.65 -3.08 8.59
CA GLY A 225 24.52 -2.71 7.46
C GLY A 225 25.43 -3.82 6.95
N GLU A 226 25.48 -5.00 7.61
CA GLU A 226 26.42 -6.06 7.26
C GLU A 226 25.79 -7.21 6.45
N TYR A 227 24.54 -7.09 6.01
CA TYR A 227 23.86 -8.14 5.26
C TYR A 227 22.97 -7.59 4.14
N VAL A 228 22.70 -8.46 3.18
CA VAL A 228 21.70 -8.27 2.12
C VAL A 228 20.45 -9.07 2.51
N LEU A 229 19.28 -8.41 2.46
CA LEU A 229 17.99 -9.09 2.66
C LEU A 229 17.46 -9.59 1.32
N VAL A 230 16.92 -10.81 1.27
CA VAL A 230 16.33 -11.39 0.04
C VAL A 230 14.87 -11.75 0.26
N THR A 231 14.03 -11.44 -0.71
CA THR A 231 12.64 -11.95 -0.77
C THR A 231 12.31 -12.41 -2.19
N LEU A 232 11.83 -13.63 -2.34
CA LEU A 232 11.46 -14.25 -3.62
C LEU A 232 10.16 -15.03 -3.47
N HIS A 233 9.17 -14.75 -4.30
CA HIS A 233 7.89 -15.45 -4.27
C HIS A 233 7.10 -15.37 -5.57
N ARG A 234 7.54 -14.58 -6.57
CA ARG A 234 6.83 -14.50 -7.86
C ARG A 234 6.99 -15.79 -8.67
N PRO A 235 5.90 -16.25 -9.32
CA PRO A 235 5.93 -17.43 -10.17
C PRO A 235 7.06 -17.41 -11.22
N SER A 236 7.28 -16.28 -11.89
CA SER A 236 8.34 -16.12 -12.90
C SER A 236 9.74 -16.44 -12.40
N ASN A 237 10.01 -16.23 -11.10
CA ASN A 237 11.32 -16.44 -10.50
C ASN A 237 11.46 -17.75 -9.74
N VAL A 238 10.34 -18.34 -9.28
CA VAL A 238 10.41 -19.49 -8.39
C VAL A 238 9.82 -20.77 -8.97
N ASP A 239 9.01 -20.70 -10.03
CA ASP A 239 8.36 -21.88 -10.60
C ASP A 239 9.17 -22.51 -11.75
N ASP A 240 10.10 -21.76 -12.36
CA ASP A 240 11.04 -22.26 -13.34
C ASP A 240 12.35 -22.69 -12.65
N GLN A 241 12.77 -23.94 -12.89
CA GLN A 241 13.93 -24.52 -12.23
C GLN A 241 15.24 -23.81 -12.62
N ASP A 242 15.41 -23.46 -13.90
CA ASP A 242 16.65 -22.86 -14.40
C ASP A 242 16.79 -21.42 -13.89
N VAL A 243 15.69 -20.67 -13.89
CA VAL A 243 15.65 -19.31 -13.34
C VAL A 243 15.96 -19.33 -11.85
N LEU A 244 15.29 -20.20 -11.06
CA LEU A 244 15.52 -20.28 -9.62
C LEU A 244 16.94 -20.71 -9.30
N ALA A 245 17.50 -21.68 -10.04
CA ALA A 245 18.89 -22.13 -9.90
C ALA A 245 19.87 -20.98 -10.19
N GLY A 246 19.64 -20.21 -11.24
CA GLY A 246 20.45 -19.03 -11.57
C GLY A 246 20.48 -18.00 -10.44
N ILE A 247 19.33 -17.69 -9.87
CA ILE A 247 19.22 -16.77 -8.72
C ILE A 247 19.95 -17.32 -7.50
N VAL A 248 19.75 -18.60 -7.17
CA VAL A 248 20.44 -19.28 -6.03
C VAL A 248 21.96 -19.24 -6.20
N HIS A 249 22.46 -19.56 -7.42
CA HIS A 249 23.89 -19.51 -7.74
C HIS A 249 24.45 -18.10 -7.56
N ALA A 250 23.75 -17.06 -8.04
CA ALA A 250 24.19 -15.66 -7.85
C ALA A 250 24.28 -15.28 -6.36
N LEU A 251 23.26 -15.63 -5.58
CA LEU A 251 23.26 -15.36 -4.14
C LEU A 251 24.37 -16.13 -3.41
N ALA A 252 24.60 -17.41 -3.76
CA ALA A 252 25.62 -18.26 -3.15
C ALA A 252 27.07 -17.84 -3.51
N ARG A 253 27.27 -17.24 -4.68
CA ARG A 253 28.58 -16.69 -5.14
C ARG A 253 28.90 -15.31 -4.55
N SER A 254 27.91 -14.61 -4.03
CA SER A 254 28.12 -13.29 -3.45
C SER A 254 29.04 -13.36 -2.22
N ASN A 255 29.94 -12.40 -2.10
CA ASN A 255 30.81 -12.24 -0.92
C ASN A 255 30.06 -11.58 0.27
N ARG A 256 28.76 -11.36 0.15
CA ARG A 256 27.95 -10.71 1.17
C ARG A 256 27.28 -11.73 2.08
N THR A 257 27.04 -11.36 3.33
CA THR A 257 26.13 -12.10 4.18
C THR A 257 24.72 -11.93 3.61
N VAL A 258 24.12 -13.00 3.11
CA VAL A 258 22.75 -13.00 2.57
C VAL A 258 21.80 -13.59 3.59
N VAL A 259 20.68 -12.90 3.86
CA VAL A 259 19.61 -13.33 4.77
C VAL A 259 18.34 -13.47 3.97
N PHE A 260 17.73 -14.65 4.03
CA PHE A 260 16.56 -14.98 3.23
C PHE A 260 15.45 -15.59 4.11
N PRO A 261 14.45 -14.80 4.54
CA PRO A 261 13.17 -15.32 5.04
C PRO A 261 12.45 -16.04 3.91
N VAL A 262 12.47 -17.37 3.90
CA VAL A 262 12.04 -18.16 2.75
C VAL A 262 10.52 -18.37 2.77
N HIS A 263 9.84 -17.84 1.75
CA HIS A 263 8.40 -18.06 1.58
C HIS A 263 8.08 -19.57 1.37
N PRO A 264 6.98 -20.12 1.92
CA PRO A 264 6.67 -21.54 1.84
C PRO A 264 6.65 -22.12 0.41
N ARG A 265 6.12 -21.37 -0.56
CA ARG A 265 6.13 -21.74 -1.99
C ARG A 265 7.57 -21.88 -2.51
N THR A 266 8.40 -20.88 -2.23
CA THR A 266 9.79 -20.85 -2.67
C THR A 266 10.58 -22.00 -2.06
N ARG A 267 10.38 -22.27 -0.76
CA ARG A 267 11.00 -23.41 -0.08
C ARG A 267 10.63 -24.74 -0.73
N LYS A 268 9.33 -24.96 -0.99
CA LYS A 268 8.86 -26.17 -1.66
C LYS A 268 9.54 -26.37 -3.03
N ASN A 269 9.69 -25.31 -3.82
CA ASN A 269 10.33 -25.40 -5.13
C ASN A 269 11.84 -25.63 -5.01
N LEU A 270 12.53 -24.95 -4.09
CA LEU A 270 13.95 -25.19 -3.79
C LEU A 270 14.21 -26.66 -3.40
N GLU A 271 13.36 -27.24 -2.57
CA GLU A 271 13.44 -28.64 -2.18
C GLU A 271 13.14 -29.57 -3.37
N THR A 272 12.11 -29.27 -4.16
CA THR A 272 11.70 -30.06 -5.33
C THR A 272 12.78 -30.07 -6.42
N PHE A 273 13.47 -28.96 -6.63
CA PHE A 273 14.52 -28.80 -7.63
C PHE A 273 15.91 -29.19 -7.14
N GLY A 274 16.04 -29.61 -5.87
CA GLY A 274 17.32 -30.00 -5.29
C GLY A 274 18.30 -28.86 -5.00
N LEU A 275 17.79 -27.61 -4.91
CA LEU A 275 18.58 -26.40 -4.71
C LEU A 275 18.70 -26.00 -3.23
N TRP A 276 17.96 -26.66 -2.35
CA TRP A 276 17.88 -26.28 -0.93
C TRP A 276 19.21 -26.38 -0.21
N GLU A 277 19.95 -27.47 -0.39
CA GLU A 277 21.22 -27.71 0.28
C GLU A 277 22.31 -26.71 -0.14
N GLU A 278 22.34 -26.33 -1.43
CA GLU A 278 23.26 -25.33 -1.94
C GLU A 278 22.96 -23.95 -1.34
N LEU A 279 21.69 -23.55 -1.32
CA LEU A 279 21.26 -22.29 -0.71
C LEU A 279 21.62 -22.27 0.79
N TRP A 280 21.27 -23.32 1.52
CA TRP A 280 21.48 -23.41 2.97
C TRP A 280 22.96 -23.33 3.37
N ALA A 281 23.86 -23.86 2.54
CA ALA A 281 25.31 -23.85 2.81
C ALA A 281 25.94 -22.45 2.71
N LYS A 282 25.32 -21.51 2.00
CA LYS A 282 25.89 -20.21 1.64
C LYS A 282 25.04 -19.01 2.08
N VAL A 283 23.76 -19.20 2.20
CA VAL A 283 22.79 -18.17 2.53
C VAL A 283 22.17 -18.46 3.89
N LYS A 284 22.02 -17.45 4.71
CA LYS A 284 21.31 -17.57 5.98
C LYS A 284 19.79 -17.61 5.71
N ALA A 285 19.31 -18.77 5.29
CA ALA A 285 17.89 -19.03 5.15
C ALA A 285 17.23 -19.10 6.55
N ILE A 286 16.11 -18.43 6.73
CA ILE A 286 15.33 -18.42 7.97
C ILE A 286 13.86 -18.67 7.66
N GLU A 287 13.11 -19.08 8.66
CA GLU A 287 11.66 -19.21 8.55
C GLU A 287 11.03 -17.83 8.24
N PRO A 288 9.84 -17.82 7.59
CA PRO A 288 9.09 -16.60 7.40
C PRO A 288 8.92 -15.84 8.72
N VAL A 289 9.09 -14.53 8.68
CA VAL A 289 8.96 -13.66 9.83
C VAL A 289 7.67 -12.83 9.75
N ASP A 290 7.20 -12.33 10.87
CA ASP A 290 6.09 -11.36 10.87
C ASP A 290 6.50 -10.02 10.20
N TYR A 291 5.52 -9.19 9.91
CA TYR A 291 5.74 -7.93 9.18
C TYR A 291 6.69 -6.98 9.93
N LEU A 292 6.58 -6.85 11.25
CA LEU A 292 7.44 -5.96 12.02
C LEU A 292 8.90 -6.46 12.10
N ASP A 293 9.10 -7.77 12.25
CA ASP A 293 10.42 -8.38 12.16
C ASP A 293 11.00 -8.23 10.75
N PHE A 294 10.16 -8.34 9.69
CA PHE A 294 10.59 -8.06 8.32
C PHE A 294 11.03 -6.61 8.13
N ILE A 295 10.25 -5.64 8.61
CA ILE A 295 10.63 -4.21 8.55
C ILE A 295 11.92 -3.95 9.34
N ALA A 296 12.10 -4.57 10.50
CA ALA A 296 13.36 -4.45 11.26
C ALA A 296 14.55 -5.00 10.47
N LEU A 297 14.38 -6.16 9.79
CA LEU A 297 15.39 -6.72 8.89
C LEU A 297 15.67 -5.78 7.71
N LEU A 298 14.63 -5.27 7.06
CA LEU A 298 14.78 -4.36 5.93
C LEU A 298 15.53 -3.08 6.32
N MET A 299 15.13 -2.43 7.42
CA MET A 299 15.79 -1.22 7.93
C MET A 299 17.24 -1.45 8.37
N GLY A 300 17.59 -2.68 8.67
CA GLY A 300 18.95 -3.10 9.06
C GLY A 300 19.83 -3.55 7.90
N ALA A 301 19.26 -3.82 6.73
CA ALA A 301 19.98 -4.34 5.58
C ALA A 301 20.87 -3.29 4.90
N SER A 302 21.97 -3.72 4.31
CA SER A 302 22.80 -2.88 3.42
C SER A 302 22.18 -2.71 2.05
N LYS A 303 21.48 -3.75 1.58
CA LYS A 303 20.71 -3.80 0.32
C LYS A 303 19.57 -4.79 0.48
N VAL A 304 18.57 -4.69 -0.38
CA VAL A 304 17.55 -5.73 -0.53
C VAL A 304 17.51 -6.23 -1.97
N VAL A 305 17.33 -7.54 -2.13
CA VAL A 305 17.05 -8.21 -3.41
C VAL A 305 15.61 -8.71 -3.34
N THR A 306 14.76 -8.31 -4.30
CA THR A 306 13.34 -8.63 -4.22
C THR A 306 12.67 -8.72 -5.59
N ASP A 307 11.60 -9.52 -5.66
CA ASP A 307 10.64 -9.50 -6.77
C ASP A 307 9.29 -8.88 -6.37
N SER A 308 9.17 -8.40 -5.12
CA SER A 308 7.95 -7.82 -4.56
C SER A 308 7.84 -6.33 -4.82
N GLY A 309 6.73 -5.88 -5.42
CA GLY A 309 6.44 -4.45 -5.61
C GLY A 309 6.31 -3.68 -4.28
N GLY A 310 5.76 -4.32 -3.24
CA GLY A 310 5.66 -3.70 -1.90
C GLY A 310 7.02 -3.45 -1.27
N VAL A 311 7.91 -4.46 -1.33
CA VAL A 311 9.25 -4.36 -0.74
C VAL A 311 10.12 -3.32 -1.47
N GLN A 312 9.94 -3.14 -2.78
CA GLN A 312 10.61 -2.06 -3.54
C GLN A 312 10.31 -0.68 -2.92
N LYS A 313 9.02 -0.40 -2.64
CA LYS A 313 8.60 0.86 -1.99
C LYS A 313 9.13 0.97 -0.56
N GLU A 314 8.98 -0.08 0.24
CA GLU A 314 9.45 -0.09 1.62
C GLU A 314 10.96 0.13 1.70
N ALA A 315 11.74 -0.51 0.82
CA ALA A 315 13.19 -0.28 0.72
C ALA A 315 13.49 1.20 0.40
N TYR A 316 12.79 1.74 -0.59
CA TYR A 316 12.91 3.15 -0.93
C TYR A 316 12.55 4.05 0.25
N PHE A 317 11.44 3.81 0.97
CA PHE A 317 11.03 4.61 2.12
C PHE A 317 12.09 4.64 3.22
N PHE A 318 12.71 3.49 3.49
CA PHE A 318 13.76 3.38 4.52
C PHE A 318 15.16 3.76 4.04
N GLY A 319 15.34 4.09 2.76
CA GLY A 319 16.66 4.42 2.20
C GLY A 319 17.57 3.20 2.13
N VAL A 320 17.01 2.05 1.81
CA VAL A 320 17.75 0.80 1.55
C VAL A 320 17.83 0.59 0.04
N PRO A 321 19.04 0.45 -0.54
CA PRO A 321 19.20 0.17 -1.97
C PRO A 321 18.45 -1.11 -2.35
N CYS A 322 17.65 -1.05 -3.42
CA CYS A 322 16.83 -2.15 -3.89
C CYS A 322 17.37 -2.72 -5.21
N ILE A 323 17.51 -4.02 -5.29
CA ILE A 323 17.82 -4.78 -6.51
C ILE A 323 16.56 -5.60 -6.83
N THR A 324 15.91 -5.26 -7.92
CA THR A 324 14.61 -5.85 -8.30
C THR A 324 14.81 -6.92 -9.37
N LEU A 325 14.42 -8.14 -9.04
CA LEU A 325 14.49 -9.30 -9.95
C LEU A 325 13.26 -9.35 -10.87
N ARG A 326 13.12 -8.29 -11.65
CA ARG A 326 12.06 -8.09 -12.66
C ARG A 326 12.59 -7.21 -13.78
N ASP A 327 11.98 -7.33 -14.96
CA ASP A 327 12.27 -6.47 -16.12
C ASP A 327 11.48 -5.16 -16.08
N GLU A 328 10.41 -5.09 -15.29
CA GLU A 328 9.52 -3.95 -15.20
C GLU A 328 9.10 -3.67 -13.74
N THR A 329 8.68 -2.44 -13.46
CA THR A 329 8.10 -2.06 -12.17
C THR A 329 7.01 -1.00 -12.35
N GLU A 330 6.02 -1.03 -11.47
CA GLU A 330 5.01 0.02 -11.31
C GLU A 330 5.56 1.28 -10.62
N TRP A 331 6.74 1.16 -9.98
CA TRP A 331 7.36 2.18 -9.12
C TRP A 331 8.58 2.80 -9.81
N ILE A 332 8.34 3.39 -10.97
CA ILE A 332 9.39 3.99 -11.81
C ILE A 332 10.17 5.08 -11.07
N GLU A 333 9.52 5.80 -10.14
CA GLU A 333 10.15 6.84 -9.33
C GLU A 333 11.33 6.32 -8.50
N THR A 334 11.25 5.06 -8.05
CA THR A 334 12.35 4.44 -7.29
C THR A 334 13.58 4.18 -8.15
N VAL A 335 13.36 3.91 -9.45
CA VAL A 335 14.39 3.70 -10.45
C VAL A 335 14.99 5.03 -10.92
N GLU A 336 14.14 6.01 -11.23
CA GLU A 336 14.55 7.35 -11.66
C GLU A 336 15.39 8.07 -10.60
N ASP A 337 15.07 7.89 -9.32
CA ASP A 337 15.87 8.40 -8.20
C ASP A 337 17.16 7.60 -7.96
N GLY A 338 17.38 6.51 -8.70
CA GLY A 338 18.58 5.67 -8.61
C GLY A 338 18.68 4.82 -7.33
N TRP A 339 17.54 4.56 -6.66
CA TRP A 339 17.47 3.73 -5.44
C TRP A 339 17.02 2.30 -5.71
N ASN A 340 16.58 2.00 -6.93
CA ASN A 340 16.13 0.69 -7.36
C ASN A 340 16.76 0.35 -8.73
N ALA A 341 17.41 -0.81 -8.83
CA ALA A 341 17.94 -1.35 -10.07
C ALA A 341 17.08 -2.54 -10.52
N LEU A 342 16.54 -2.48 -11.75
CA LEU A 342 15.88 -3.61 -12.38
C LEU A 342 16.95 -4.45 -13.07
N VAL A 343 17.11 -5.70 -12.65
CA VAL A 343 18.19 -6.58 -13.16
C VAL A 343 17.66 -7.89 -13.77
N GLY A 344 16.32 -8.07 -13.76
CA GLY A 344 15.76 -9.34 -14.23
C GLY A 344 16.20 -10.53 -13.38
N SER A 345 16.37 -11.68 -14.02
CA SER A 345 16.74 -12.94 -13.36
C SER A 345 18.11 -13.49 -13.79
N GLU A 346 18.87 -12.76 -14.62
CA GLU A 346 20.17 -13.20 -15.08
C GLU A 346 21.21 -13.23 -13.95
N PRO A 347 21.89 -14.36 -13.68
CA PRO A 347 22.78 -14.53 -12.53
C PRO A 347 23.92 -13.52 -12.46
N GLU A 348 24.53 -13.19 -13.59
CA GLU A 348 25.67 -12.27 -13.61
C GLU A 348 25.25 -10.82 -13.37
N ASP A 349 24.06 -10.41 -13.84
CA ASP A 349 23.49 -9.09 -13.55
C ASP A 349 23.12 -8.94 -12.08
N ILE A 350 22.57 -10.01 -11.48
CA ILE A 350 22.27 -10.05 -10.04
C ILE A 350 23.56 -9.90 -9.23
N LEU A 351 24.59 -10.66 -9.58
CA LEU A 351 25.87 -10.63 -8.88
C LEU A 351 26.56 -9.27 -9.02
N ASP A 352 26.58 -8.71 -10.21
CA ASP A 352 27.14 -7.37 -10.46
C ASP A 352 26.42 -6.28 -9.64
N ALA A 353 25.10 -6.32 -9.61
CA ALA A 353 24.31 -5.39 -8.81
C ALA A 353 24.55 -5.56 -7.30
N LEU A 354 24.67 -6.81 -6.80
CA LEU A 354 25.00 -7.07 -5.40
C LEU A 354 26.33 -6.41 -4.99
N GLU A 355 27.32 -6.44 -5.85
CA GLU A 355 28.64 -5.89 -5.56
C GLU A 355 28.72 -4.36 -5.81
N LYS A 356 28.18 -3.88 -6.93
CA LYS A 356 28.45 -2.52 -7.43
C LYS A 356 27.32 -1.52 -7.20
N PHE A 357 26.04 -1.97 -7.16
CA PHE A 357 24.93 -1.05 -7.08
C PHE A 357 24.95 -0.28 -5.75
N ASN A 358 25.07 1.03 -5.82
CA ASN A 358 24.92 1.95 -4.72
C ASN A 358 24.20 3.20 -5.23
N PRO A 359 23.15 3.66 -4.55
CA PRO A 359 22.44 4.88 -4.93
C PRO A 359 23.38 6.09 -4.96
N ALA A 360 23.30 6.86 -6.05
CA ALA A 360 24.12 8.06 -6.24
C ALA A 360 23.38 9.37 -5.92
N GLY A 361 22.05 9.30 -5.72
CA GLY A 361 21.17 10.46 -5.60
C GLY A 361 20.46 10.58 -4.25
N THR A 362 19.86 11.74 -4.03
CA THR A 362 18.90 11.97 -2.95
C THR A 362 17.54 11.49 -3.39
N LYS A 363 16.80 10.83 -2.49
CA LYS A 363 15.40 10.45 -2.75
C LYS A 363 14.54 11.69 -2.98
N SER A 364 13.69 11.64 -3.98
CA SER A 364 12.64 12.63 -4.19
C SER A 364 11.54 12.50 -3.13
N LYS A 365 10.58 13.41 -3.16
CA LYS A 365 9.35 13.31 -2.34
C LYS A 365 8.19 12.76 -3.15
N SER A 366 8.45 11.94 -4.15
CA SER A 366 7.44 11.43 -5.10
C SER A 366 6.30 10.70 -4.41
N PHE A 367 6.56 10.02 -3.30
CA PHE A 367 5.55 9.30 -2.52
C PHE A 367 4.91 10.13 -1.39
N GLY A 368 5.13 11.45 -1.36
CA GLY A 368 4.55 12.34 -0.37
C GLY A 368 5.38 12.49 0.91
N ASP A 369 4.70 12.71 2.03
CA ASP A 369 5.28 13.11 3.31
C ASP A 369 4.88 12.19 4.49
N GLY A 370 4.17 11.10 4.24
CA GLY A 370 3.71 10.16 5.28
C GLY A 370 2.42 10.59 5.99
N HIS A 371 1.63 11.46 5.35
CA HIS A 371 0.33 11.95 5.82
C HIS A 371 -0.77 11.76 4.75
N ALA A 372 -0.66 10.71 3.93
CA ALA A 372 -1.62 10.46 2.86
C ALA A 372 -3.02 10.14 3.41
N ALA A 373 -3.11 9.33 4.46
CA ALA A 373 -4.36 8.96 5.11
C ALA A 373 -5.10 10.19 5.67
N GLU A 374 -4.40 11.10 6.33
CA GLU A 374 -4.96 12.35 6.84
C GLU A 374 -5.50 13.25 5.71
N LYS A 375 -4.76 13.34 4.59
CA LYS A 375 -5.20 14.10 3.42
C LYS A 375 -6.46 13.50 2.80
N ILE A 376 -6.53 12.16 2.69
CA ILE A 376 -7.71 11.43 2.21
C ILE A 376 -8.91 11.76 3.10
N ALA A 377 -8.81 11.59 4.42
CA ALA A 377 -9.90 11.87 5.36
C ALA A 377 -10.41 13.32 5.24
N ARG A 378 -9.50 14.30 5.18
CA ARG A 378 -9.86 15.73 4.99
C ARG A 378 -10.59 16.02 3.67
N ILE A 379 -10.31 15.25 2.61
CA ILE A 379 -11.01 15.38 1.32
C ILE A 379 -12.40 14.77 1.44
N LEU A 380 -12.52 13.61 2.09
CA LEU A 380 -13.79 12.94 2.34
C LEU A 380 -14.73 13.80 3.20
N ASP A 381 -14.23 14.47 4.24
CA ASP A 381 -14.99 15.41 5.09
C ASP A 381 -15.60 16.59 4.32
N LYS A 382 -15.06 16.93 3.15
CA LYS A 382 -15.52 18.07 2.33
C LYS A 382 -16.41 17.63 1.17
N PHE A 383 -16.50 16.33 0.93
CA PHE A 383 -17.16 15.81 -0.27
C PHE A 383 -18.68 15.79 -0.16
N VAL A 384 -19.26 15.82 1.04
CA VAL A 384 -20.71 15.77 1.31
C VAL A 384 -21.27 17.11 1.78
#